data_d39fe6b5a53b34a3ced34a4a929e4b1a
#
_entry.id   d39fe6b5a53b34a3ced34a4a929e4b1a
#
_cell.length_a   1.000
_cell.length_b   1.000
_cell.length_c   1.000
_cell.angle_alpha   90.00
_cell.angle_beta   90.00
_cell.angle_gamma   90.00
#
_symmetry.space_group_name_H-M   'P 1'
#
loop_
_entity.id
_entity.type
_entity.pdbx_description
1 polymer ?
#
loop_
_entity_poly.entity_id
_entity_poly.type
_entity_poly.pdbx_seq_one_letter_code
_entity_poly.pdbx_strand_id
1 'polypeptide(L)'
;EEYDQFEHRHSQAHVVKADFASYKGNCYLGIDAGSTTTKVAVVGEDGSLLYSFYSSNNGSPLITAIHSLQEVYSLLPSEAKIVHSCSTGYGEELMKSAFMLDLGEVETVAHYYAAAFFNPNVDCILDIGGQDMKCIKIKNGTVDSVQLNEACSSGCGSFIETFAKSLNHSVENFAKEALFAPHPIDLGTRCTVFMNSKVKQAQKEGATVADISSGLAYSVIKNALFKVIKLTDPSELGENIVVQGGTFYNDAVLRSFETISGCTAIRPDIAGIMGAFGAALIARERHEQGYESLMLTIEEINQLSFDTKLTRCQGCTNHCLLTINQFNNGRQYITGNRCERGLGKEKNKEQIPNLFEYKNKRIFNYKSLTPQEATRGTVGIPRVLNFFENYPFWAVFFKQLGFSTVLSPQSSHKIYDMGIESIPSESECYPAKLAHGHIEWLIKEKVDFIFYPCIPYERNEFKESDNHYNCPIVTSYAENIKNNVDEITNGNVRFINPFLSFQSEETICQRLTQVFMEEFKIPANEVKEAVHLGFKELDIARKDMQAKGEETLRYLKENH
;
A
#
# COMPACT_ATOMS: atom_id res chain seq x y z
N GLU A 1 -8.55 42.32 14.91
CA GLU A 1 -7.39 42.06 15.80
C GLU A 1 -6.98 40.61 15.77
N GLU A 2 -7.88 39.65 16.02
CA GLU A 2 -7.55 38.21 15.96
C GLU A 2 -7.16 37.77 14.56
N TYR A 3 -7.88 38.23 13.53
CA TYR A 3 -7.55 37.95 12.13
C TYR A 3 -6.19 38.53 11.72
N ASP A 4 -5.90 39.76 12.14
CA ASP A 4 -4.63 40.42 11.82
C ASP A 4 -3.44 39.67 12.48
N GLN A 5 -3.64 39.14 13.69
CA GLN A 5 -2.64 38.32 14.38
C GLN A 5 -2.43 36.99 13.65
N PHE A 6 -3.51 36.36 13.19
CA PHE A 6 -3.46 35.12 12.39
C PHE A 6 -2.70 35.37 11.09
N GLU A 7 -3.08 36.41 10.34
CA GLU A 7 -2.45 36.74 9.06
C GLU A 7 -0.95 37.08 9.26
N HIS A 8 -0.62 37.89 10.26
CA HIS A 8 0.75 38.19 10.57
C HIS A 8 1.57 36.96 10.91
N ARG A 9 1.06 36.04 11.74
CA ARG A 9 1.74 34.81 12.12
C ARG A 9 2.03 33.92 10.92
N HIS A 10 1.06 33.77 10.03
CA HIS A 10 1.17 32.87 8.86
C HIS A 10 1.83 33.53 7.63
N SER A 11 2.15 34.82 7.70
CA SER A 11 2.95 35.52 6.70
C SER A 11 4.47 35.42 6.91
N GLN A 12 4.94 34.72 7.94
CA GLN A 12 6.37 34.70 8.30
C GLN A 12 7.19 33.66 7.53
N ALA A 13 6.57 32.55 7.09
CA ALA A 13 7.26 31.44 6.47
C ALA A 13 7.34 31.63 4.94
N HIS A 14 8.26 32.47 4.51
CA HIS A 14 8.52 32.74 3.08
C HIS A 14 9.81 32.08 2.63
N VAL A 15 9.77 31.48 1.42
CA VAL A 15 11.01 31.16 0.70
C VAL A 15 11.55 32.44 0.06
N VAL A 16 12.86 32.62 0.08
CA VAL A 16 13.51 33.70 -0.66
C VAL A 16 13.34 33.40 -2.14
N LYS A 17 12.73 34.32 -2.89
CA LYS A 17 12.58 34.23 -4.35
C LYS A 17 13.63 35.11 -5.01
N ALA A 18 14.33 34.56 -6.00
CA ALA A 18 15.27 35.29 -6.82
C ALA A 18 14.81 35.33 -8.27
N ASP A 19 15.19 36.37 -8.97
CA ASP A 19 14.86 36.51 -10.39
C ASP A 19 15.65 35.49 -11.23
N PHE A 20 14.93 34.56 -11.87
CA PHE A 20 15.55 33.50 -12.64
C PHE A 20 16.28 34.06 -13.87
N ALA A 21 15.75 35.09 -14.51
CA ALA A 21 16.33 35.67 -15.75
C ALA A 21 17.70 36.32 -15.52
N SER A 22 17.98 36.79 -14.30
CA SER A 22 19.24 37.41 -13.90
C SER A 22 20.17 36.51 -13.08
N TYR A 23 19.76 35.27 -12.82
CA TYR A 23 20.52 34.33 -12.00
C TYR A 23 21.81 33.87 -12.68
N LYS A 24 22.87 33.74 -11.88
CA LYS A 24 24.19 33.25 -12.34
C LYS A 24 24.67 32.14 -11.42
N GLY A 25 25.22 31.10 -12.02
CA GLY A 25 25.79 29.97 -11.30
C GLY A 25 24.94 28.70 -11.38
N ASN A 26 25.19 27.79 -10.45
CA ASN A 26 24.54 26.49 -10.44
C ASN A 26 23.12 26.58 -9.89
N CYS A 27 22.22 25.85 -10.49
CA CYS A 27 20.87 25.65 -9.98
C CYS A 27 20.48 24.16 -10.01
N TYR A 28 19.43 23.82 -9.29
CA TYR A 28 19.03 22.46 -8.97
C TYR A 28 17.53 22.29 -9.24
N LEU A 29 17.19 21.22 -9.95
CA LEU A 29 15.84 20.93 -10.38
C LEU A 29 15.19 19.88 -9.50
N GLY A 30 13.95 20.10 -9.07
CA GLY A 30 13.08 19.11 -8.44
C GLY A 30 11.78 18.93 -9.22
N ILE A 31 11.36 17.69 -9.42
CA ILE A 31 10.07 17.34 -10.03
C ILE A 31 9.31 16.46 -9.05
N ASP A 32 8.09 16.86 -8.71
CA ASP A 32 7.12 16.05 -7.98
C ASP A 32 5.98 15.66 -8.92
N ALA A 33 6.00 14.41 -9.35
CA ALA A 33 4.99 13.86 -10.24
C ALA A 33 3.97 13.05 -9.43
N GLY A 34 2.88 13.69 -9.04
CA GLY A 34 1.74 13.04 -8.41
C GLY A 34 0.82 12.33 -9.40
N SER A 35 -0.18 11.64 -8.91
CA SER A 35 -1.19 10.94 -9.73
C SER A 35 -2.02 11.90 -10.59
N THR A 36 -2.33 13.08 -10.09
CA THR A 36 -3.21 14.07 -10.74
C THR A 36 -2.53 15.37 -11.12
N THR A 37 -1.41 15.70 -10.46
CA THR A 37 -0.69 16.97 -10.66
C THR A 37 0.80 16.75 -10.78
N THR A 38 1.45 17.63 -11.55
CA THR A 38 2.90 17.71 -11.63
C THR A 38 3.36 19.09 -11.16
N LYS A 39 4.39 19.09 -10.33
CA LYS A 39 5.01 20.30 -9.77
C LYS A 39 6.50 20.28 -10.09
N VAL A 40 7.05 21.43 -10.37
CA VAL A 40 8.48 21.61 -10.66
C VAL A 40 9.00 22.79 -9.87
N ALA A 41 10.19 22.66 -9.33
CA ALA A 41 10.89 23.73 -8.64
C ALA A 41 12.35 23.78 -9.11
N VAL A 42 12.88 24.99 -9.27
CA VAL A 42 14.31 25.23 -9.49
C VAL A 42 14.82 26.12 -8.38
N VAL A 43 15.88 25.69 -7.70
CA VAL A 43 16.51 26.42 -6.61
C VAL A 43 17.95 26.80 -6.95
N GLY A 44 18.41 27.92 -6.40
CA GLY A 44 19.80 28.36 -6.49
C GLY A 44 20.70 27.68 -5.46
N GLU A 45 21.97 28.05 -5.44
CA GLU A 45 22.96 27.50 -4.51
C GLU A 45 22.66 27.81 -3.06
N ASP A 46 22.01 28.94 -2.77
CA ASP A 46 21.56 29.34 -1.44
C ASP A 46 20.19 28.82 -1.02
N GLY A 47 19.53 28.02 -1.88
CA GLY A 47 18.19 27.52 -1.66
C GLY A 47 17.07 28.49 -2.03
N SER A 48 17.40 29.65 -2.62
CA SER A 48 16.37 30.56 -3.14
C SER A 48 15.59 29.93 -4.29
N LEU A 49 14.27 30.16 -4.31
CA LEU A 49 13.40 29.67 -5.36
C LEU A 49 13.52 30.55 -6.62
N LEU A 50 13.97 29.95 -7.71
CA LEU A 50 14.15 30.62 -8.99
C LEU A 50 12.93 30.45 -9.90
N TYR A 51 12.31 29.27 -9.86
CA TYR A 51 11.16 28.90 -10.69
C TYR A 51 10.27 27.92 -9.95
N SER A 52 8.98 28.05 -10.16
CA SER A 52 8.00 27.07 -9.69
C SER A 52 6.91 26.86 -10.73
N PHE A 53 6.45 25.62 -10.82
CA PHE A 53 5.38 25.20 -11.72
C PHE A 53 4.42 24.27 -10.97
N TYR A 54 3.13 24.43 -11.24
CA TYR A 54 2.07 23.56 -10.74
C TYR A 54 0.99 23.41 -11.80
N SER A 55 0.70 22.21 -12.22
CA SER A 55 -0.37 21.93 -13.18
C SER A 55 -1.01 20.58 -12.99
N SER A 56 -2.26 20.47 -13.43
CA SER A 56 -2.93 19.18 -13.59
C SER A 56 -2.25 18.36 -14.70
N ASN A 57 -2.19 17.06 -14.53
CA ASN A 57 -1.62 16.13 -15.51
C ASN A 57 -2.47 15.97 -16.77
N ASN A 58 -3.75 16.30 -16.72
CA ASN A 58 -4.69 16.11 -17.83
C ASN A 58 -4.58 14.71 -18.49
N GLY A 59 -4.32 13.69 -17.68
CA GLY A 59 -4.13 12.29 -18.12
C GLY A 59 -2.71 11.89 -18.50
N SER A 60 -1.75 12.82 -18.60
CA SER A 60 -0.36 12.49 -18.90
C SER A 60 0.63 13.34 -18.09
N PRO A 61 1.16 12.81 -16.97
CA PRO A 61 2.18 13.51 -16.18
C PRO A 61 3.45 13.78 -17.00
N LEU A 62 3.77 12.90 -17.93
CA LEU A 62 4.97 13.03 -18.76
C LEU A 62 4.91 14.21 -19.73
N ILE A 63 3.76 14.42 -20.40
CA ILE A 63 3.55 15.58 -21.27
C ILE A 63 3.59 16.88 -20.46
N THR A 64 2.96 16.89 -19.29
CA THR A 64 2.98 18.06 -18.39
C THR A 64 4.40 18.39 -17.95
N ALA A 65 5.20 17.38 -17.61
CA ALA A 65 6.60 17.57 -17.24
C ALA A 65 7.45 18.08 -18.43
N ILE A 66 7.24 17.55 -19.64
CA ILE A 66 7.93 18.04 -20.86
C ILE A 66 7.67 19.54 -21.02
N HIS A 67 6.40 19.98 -20.95
CA HIS A 67 6.07 21.41 -21.10
C HIS A 67 6.73 22.26 -20.02
N SER A 68 6.73 21.82 -18.76
CA SER A 68 7.38 22.57 -17.68
C SER A 68 8.90 22.66 -17.87
N LEU A 69 9.56 21.60 -18.33
CA LEU A 69 11.00 21.63 -18.59
C LEU A 69 11.36 22.50 -19.79
N GLN A 70 10.54 22.50 -20.83
CA GLN A 70 10.68 23.43 -21.94
C GLN A 70 10.61 24.90 -21.48
N GLU A 71 9.67 25.21 -20.57
CA GLU A 71 9.57 26.53 -19.97
C GLU A 71 10.78 26.87 -19.11
N VAL A 72 11.25 25.95 -18.24
CA VAL A 72 12.46 26.11 -17.44
C VAL A 72 13.65 26.47 -18.33
N TYR A 73 13.90 25.70 -19.39
CA TYR A 73 15.03 25.95 -20.27
C TYR A 73 14.87 27.23 -21.08
N SER A 74 13.65 27.66 -21.41
CA SER A 74 13.41 28.94 -22.09
C SER A 74 13.74 30.14 -21.19
N LEU A 75 13.60 29.97 -19.87
CA LEU A 75 13.91 31.01 -18.89
C LEU A 75 15.35 30.95 -18.35
N LEU A 76 16.01 29.80 -18.52
CA LEU A 76 17.36 29.57 -18.00
C LEU A 76 18.38 30.50 -18.71
N PRO A 77 19.03 31.41 -17.96
CA PRO A 77 20.02 32.30 -18.55
C PRO A 77 21.31 31.58 -18.93
N SER A 78 22.06 32.13 -19.88
CA SER A 78 23.32 31.54 -20.38
C SER A 78 24.40 31.40 -19.28
N GLU A 79 24.34 32.23 -18.25
CA GLU A 79 25.27 32.21 -17.11
C GLU A 79 24.83 31.26 -15.97
N ALA A 80 23.71 30.57 -16.11
CA ALA A 80 23.20 29.59 -15.16
C ALA A 80 23.18 28.19 -15.76
N LYS A 81 23.38 27.18 -14.93
CA LYS A 81 23.37 25.77 -15.34
C LYS A 81 22.63 24.92 -14.32
N ILE A 82 21.73 24.07 -14.78
CA ILE A 82 21.15 22.98 -13.96
C ILE A 82 22.22 21.89 -13.85
N VAL A 83 22.78 21.73 -12.65
CA VAL A 83 23.90 20.80 -12.42
C VAL A 83 23.47 19.50 -11.76
N HIS A 84 22.29 19.45 -11.17
CA HIS A 84 21.76 18.25 -10.56
C HIS A 84 20.22 18.31 -10.52
N SER A 85 19.59 17.14 -10.53
CA SER A 85 18.13 17.00 -10.63
C SER A 85 17.64 15.82 -9.80
N CYS A 86 16.42 15.94 -9.27
CA CYS A 86 15.78 14.91 -8.47
C CYS A 86 14.29 14.84 -8.79
N SER A 87 13.76 13.64 -8.89
CA SER A 87 12.31 13.41 -8.95
C SER A 87 11.79 12.78 -7.66
N THR A 88 10.52 13.03 -7.39
CA THR A 88 9.77 12.43 -6.28
C THR A 88 8.31 12.25 -6.65
N GLY A 89 7.51 11.68 -5.74
CA GLY A 89 6.10 11.43 -5.93
C GLY A 89 5.82 10.10 -6.63
N TYR A 90 4.56 9.87 -6.97
CA TYR A 90 4.10 8.61 -7.57
C TYR A 90 4.78 8.26 -8.90
N GLY A 91 5.13 9.28 -9.67
CA GLY A 91 5.81 9.15 -10.97
C GLY A 91 7.33 9.34 -10.89
N GLU A 92 7.94 9.24 -9.73
CA GLU A 92 9.37 9.45 -9.51
C GLU A 92 10.25 8.70 -10.51
N GLU A 93 10.10 7.38 -10.58
CA GLU A 93 10.92 6.55 -11.48
C GLU A 93 10.62 6.81 -12.96
N LEU A 94 9.37 7.11 -13.31
CA LEU A 94 9.01 7.47 -14.69
C LEU A 94 9.72 8.75 -15.12
N MET A 95 9.70 9.78 -14.29
CA MET A 95 10.36 11.06 -14.56
C MET A 95 11.88 10.90 -14.64
N LYS A 96 12.45 10.17 -13.67
CA LYS A 96 13.89 9.86 -13.68
C LYS A 96 14.30 9.13 -14.95
N SER A 97 13.54 8.14 -15.38
CA SER A 97 13.81 7.36 -16.60
C SER A 97 13.60 8.17 -17.87
N ALA A 98 12.53 8.96 -17.96
CA ALA A 98 12.20 9.73 -19.14
C ALA A 98 13.23 10.83 -19.43
N PHE A 99 13.61 11.58 -18.42
CA PHE A 99 14.49 12.75 -18.53
C PHE A 99 15.94 12.51 -18.13
N MET A 100 16.28 11.27 -17.73
CA MET A 100 17.58 10.89 -17.16
C MET A 100 17.98 11.76 -15.96
N LEU A 101 17.02 12.00 -15.06
CA LEU A 101 17.30 12.76 -13.84
C LEU A 101 18.33 12.03 -12.98
N ASP A 102 19.15 12.81 -12.28
CA ASP A 102 20.29 12.29 -11.53
C ASP A 102 19.87 11.47 -10.33
N LEU A 103 18.80 11.90 -9.64
CA LEU A 103 18.28 11.27 -8.43
C LEU A 103 16.78 10.99 -8.53
N GLY A 104 16.34 9.99 -7.77
CA GLY A 104 14.97 9.77 -7.40
C GLY A 104 14.90 9.63 -5.88
N GLU A 105 13.88 10.20 -5.23
CA GLU A 105 13.75 10.14 -3.79
C GLU A 105 12.29 9.89 -3.38
N VAL A 106 12.12 9.20 -2.27
CA VAL A 106 10.82 8.92 -1.68
C VAL A 106 10.12 10.22 -1.31
N GLU A 107 8.85 10.32 -1.62
CA GLU A 107 8.04 11.53 -1.44
C GLU A 107 8.09 12.09 -0.01
N THR A 108 8.01 11.21 1.00
CA THR A 108 8.06 11.60 2.41
C THR A 108 9.39 12.23 2.81
N VAL A 109 10.49 11.79 2.21
CA VAL A 109 11.82 12.38 2.41
C VAL A 109 11.90 13.76 1.75
N ALA A 110 11.39 13.93 0.54
CA ALA A 110 11.32 15.23 -0.12
C ALA A 110 10.50 16.24 0.68
N HIS A 111 9.35 15.85 1.20
CA HIS A 111 8.52 16.67 2.08
C HIS A 111 9.24 17.05 3.37
N TYR A 112 9.99 16.13 3.95
CA TYR A 112 10.81 16.43 5.15
C TYR A 112 11.89 17.47 4.85
N TYR A 113 12.64 17.33 3.76
CA TYR A 113 13.66 18.32 3.37
C TYR A 113 13.07 19.72 3.19
N ALA A 114 11.93 19.82 2.55
CA ALA A 114 11.22 21.09 2.37
C ALA A 114 10.76 21.69 3.70
N ALA A 115 10.14 20.89 4.56
CA ALA A 115 9.65 21.33 5.87
C ALA A 115 10.82 21.75 6.79
N ALA A 116 11.91 20.99 6.81
CA ALA A 116 13.11 21.28 7.59
C ALA A 116 13.81 22.57 7.14
N PHE A 117 13.68 22.95 5.88
CA PHE A 117 14.18 24.24 5.38
C PHE A 117 13.49 25.42 6.08
N PHE A 118 12.19 25.32 6.35
CA PHE A 118 11.44 26.36 7.06
C PHE A 118 11.55 26.22 8.59
N ASN A 119 11.60 25.00 9.10
CA ASN A 119 11.79 24.71 10.52
C ASN A 119 12.69 23.47 10.70
N PRO A 120 13.99 23.67 10.98
CA PRO A 120 14.93 22.56 11.17
C PRO A 120 14.55 21.58 12.30
N ASN A 121 13.72 22.02 13.24
CA ASN A 121 13.26 21.21 14.38
C ASN A 121 11.87 20.62 14.16
N VAL A 122 11.40 20.50 12.93
CA VAL A 122 10.07 19.98 12.63
C VAL A 122 9.84 18.58 13.25
N ASP A 123 8.73 18.43 13.97
CA ASP A 123 8.31 17.18 14.61
C ASP A 123 7.23 16.46 13.80
N CYS A 124 6.36 17.24 13.16
CA CYS A 124 5.21 16.73 12.41
C CYS A 124 4.95 17.54 11.16
N ILE A 125 4.74 16.85 10.07
CA ILE A 125 4.30 17.44 8.79
C ILE A 125 2.91 16.91 8.50
N LEU A 126 1.94 17.83 8.36
CA LEU A 126 0.59 17.50 7.89
C LEU A 126 0.44 18.02 6.47
N ASP A 127 0.42 17.10 5.51
CA ASP A 127 0.21 17.40 4.11
C ASP A 127 -1.21 17.04 3.71
N ILE A 128 -1.97 18.02 3.22
CA ILE A 128 -3.31 17.79 2.68
C ILE A 128 -3.34 18.28 1.24
N GLY A 129 -3.29 17.32 0.33
CA GLY A 129 -3.39 17.54 -1.09
C GLY A 129 -4.85 17.62 -1.59
N GLY A 130 -5.01 17.58 -2.90
CA GLY A 130 -6.34 17.53 -3.53
C GLY A 130 -7.06 16.21 -3.31
N GLN A 131 -6.36 15.09 -3.27
CA GLN A 131 -6.93 13.74 -3.22
C GLN A 131 -6.36 12.85 -2.12
N ASP A 132 -5.23 13.17 -1.58
CA ASP A 132 -4.54 12.43 -0.55
C ASP A 132 -4.20 13.31 0.65
N MET A 133 -3.87 12.66 1.73
CA MET A 133 -3.45 13.28 2.97
C MET A 133 -2.36 12.43 3.62
N LYS A 134 -1.33 13.09 4.13
CA LYS A 134 -0.20 12.45 4.81
C LYS A 134 0.09 13.16 6.12
N CYS A 135 0.34 12.37 7.16
CA CYS A 135 0.95 12.85 8.38
C CYS A 135 2.30 12.16 8.55
N ILE A 136 3.36 12.96 8.52
CA ILE A 136 4.74 12.48 8.60
C ILE A 136 5.29 12.93 9.95
N LYS A 137 5.63 11.99 10.81
CA LYS A 137 6.27 12.27 12.09
C LYS A 137 7.77 12.16 11.96
N ILE A 138 8.46 13.14 12.52
CA ILE A 138 9.92 13.26 12.48
C ILE A 138 10.46 13.06 13.89
N LYS A 139 11.51 12.26 14.01
CA LYS A 139 12.20 12.00 15.26
C LYS A 139 13.70 11.96 15.02
N ASN A 140 14.45 12.73 15.78
CA ASN A 140 15.90 12.82 15.65
C ASN A 140 16.37 13.12 14.20
N GLY A 141 15.66 14.01 13.49
CA GLY A 141 16.00 14.41 12.13
C GLY A 141 15.74 13.35 11.04
N THR A 142 14.94 12.32 11.34
CA THR A 142 14.56 11.27 10.41
C THR A 142 13.06 11.02 10.42
N VAL A 143 12.52 10.54 9.32
CA VAL A 143 11.12 10.12 9.23
C VAL A 143 10.92 8.89 10.13
N ASP A 144 10.12 9.05 11.18
CA ASP A 144 9.81 8.01 12.16
C ASP A 144 8.59 7.17 11.74
N SER A 145 7.50 7.84 11.36
CA SER A 145 6.29 7.19 10.91
C SER A 145 5.52 8.02 9.89
N VAL A 146 4.74 7.35 9.07
CA VAL A 146 3.88 7.95 8.05
C VAL A 146 2.49 7.36 8.14
N GLN A 147 1.47 8.20 8.23
CA GLN A 147 0.07 7.82 8.13
C GLN A 147 -0.50 8.44 6.85
N LEU A 148 -1.10 7.60 6.03
CA LEU A 148 -1.61 7.95 4.72
C LEU A 148 -3.12 7.74 4.64
N ASN A 149 -3.80 8.60 3.88
CA ASN A 149 -5.17 8.36 3.43
C ASN A 149 -5.26 8.70 1.93
N GLU A 150 -5.24 7.68 1.11
CA GLU A 150 -5.41 7.75 -0.34
C GLU A 150 -6.80 7.29 -0.80
N ALA A 151 -7.57 6.68 0.10
CA ALA A 151 -8.81 6.00 -0.25
C ALA A 151 -10.07 6.88 -0.10
N CYS A 152 -9.99 8.03 0.57
CA CYS A 152 -11.17 8.83 0.88
C CYS A 152 -10.90 10.32 0.71
N SER A 153 -11.57 10.93 -0.27
CA SER A 153 -11.47 12.37 -0.55
C SER A 153 -12.09 13.27 0.55
N SER A 154 -12.81 12.72 1.52
CA SER A 154 -13.48 13.51 2.58
C SER A 154 -12.53 14.25 3.54
N GLY A 155 -11.24 13.95 3.50
CA GLY A 155 -10.19 14.65 4.22
C GLY A 155 -9.28 15.49 3.33
N CYS A 156 -9.63 15.74 2.06
CA CYS A 156 -8.76 16.33 1.06
C CYS A 156 -9.40 17.54 0.37
N GLY A 157 -8.61 18.33 -0.36
CA GLY A 157 -9.04 19.57 -0.98
C GLY A 157 -10.12 19.43 -2.05
N SER A 158 -10.13 18.35 -2.82
CA SER A 158 -11.15 18.08 -3.85
C SER A 158 -12.58 18.05 -3.29
N PHE A 159 -12.71 17.71 -2.03
CA PHE A 159 -13.97 17.74 -1.31
C PHE A 159 -14.54 19.17 -1.19
N ILE A 160 -13.69 20.13 -0.78
CA ILE A 160 -14.08 21.55 -0.69
C ILE A 160 -14.37 22.12 -2.07
N GLU A 161 -13.54 21.80 -3.07
CA GLU A 161 -13.74 22.24 -4.47
C GLU A 161 -15.07 21.76 -5.05
N THR A 162 -15.43 20.51 -4.80
CA THR A 162 -16.69 19.95 -5.27
C THR A 162 -17.89 20.69 -4.71
N PHE A 163 -17.85 21.03 -3.43
CA PHE A 163 -18.93 21.81 -2.81
C PHE A 163 -18.95 23.27 -3.26
N ALA A 164 -17.81 23.93 -3.39
CA ALA A 164 -17.73 25.29 -3.93
C ALA A 164 -18.38 25.35 -5.31
N LYS A 165 -18.02 24.43 -6.22
CA LYS A 165 -18.64 24.34 -7.56
C LYS A 165 -20.13 24.06 -7.50
N SER A 166 -20.59 23.17 -6.62
CA SER A 166 -22.02 22.84 -6.46
C SER A 166 -22.87 24.01 -5.95
N LEU A 167 -22.22 24.96 -5.25
CA LEU A 167 -22.83 26.18 -4.70
C LEU A 167 -22.61 27.41 -5.61
N ASN A 168 -22.04 27.22 -6.81
CA ASN A 168 -21.67 28.26 -7.78
C ASN A 168 -20.71 29.34 -7.25
N HIS A 169 -19.74 28.90 -6.42
CA HIS A 169 -18.67 29.75 -5.92
C HIS A 169 -17.33 29.36 -6.49
N SER A 170 -16.42 30.33 -6.67
CA SER A 170 -15.01 30.02 -6.86
C SER A 170 -14.43 29.50 -5.54
N VAL A 171 -13.39 28.65 -5.63
CA VAL A 171 -12.74 28.06 -4.44
C VAL A 171 -12.18 29.16 -3.52
N GLU A 172 -11.62 30.22 -4.11
CA GLU A 172 -11.02 31.34 -3.40
C GLU A 172 -12.10 32.14 -2.61
N ASN A 173 -13.23 32.47 -3.24
CA ASN A 173 -14.30 33.19 -2.56
C ASN A 173 -14.95 32.32 -1.49
N PHE A 174 -15.15 31.05 -1.78
CA PHE A 174 -15.68 30.07 -0.83
C PHE A 174 -14.79 29.95 0.43
N ALA A 175 -13.47 29.97 0.26
CA ALA A 175 -12.52 29.96 1.36
C ALA A 175 -12.52 31.27 2.19
N LYS A 176 -12.60 32.42 1.52
CA LYS A 176 -12.64 33.73 2.19
C LYS A 176 -13.90 33.91 3.04
N GLU A 177 -15.06 33.53 2.52
CA GLU A 177 -16.33 33.62 3.25
C GLU A 177 -16.34 32.74 4.51
N ALA A 178 -15.67 31.58 4.47
CA ALA A 178 -15.60 30.64 5.58
C ALA A 178 -14.97 31.24 6.86
N LEU A 179 -13.97 32.11 6.71
CA LEU A 179 -13.26 32.71 7.85
C LEU A 179 -14.14 33.55 8.76
N PHE A 180 -15.16 34.18 8.20
CA PHE A 180 -16.06 35.12 8.90
C PHE A 180 -17.47 34.57 9.07
N ALA A 181 -17.66 33.27 8.92
CA ALA A 181 -18.95 32.62 9.09
C ALA A 181 -19.47 32.81 10.51
N PRO A 182 -20.70 33.39 10.68
CA PRO A 182 -21.24 33.65 12.01
C PRO A 182 -21.65 32.37 12.75
N HIS A 183 -22.06 31.34 12.01
CA HIS A 183 -22.62 30.11 12.57
C HIS A 183 -22.12 28.88 11.80
N PRO A 184 -20.82 28.50 11.92
CA PRO A 184 -20.30 27.31 11.25
C PRO A 184 -21.11 26.07 11.56
N ILE A 185 -21.55 25.34 10.53
CA ILE A 185 -22.34 24.14 10.72
C ILE A 185 -21.47 22.95 11.06
N ASP A 186 -21.91 22.09 11.98
CA ASP A 186 -21.21 20.85 12.28
C ASP A 186 -21.62 19.74 11.28
N LEU A 187 -20.75 19.48 10.33
CA LEU A 187 -20.91 18.41 9.34
C LEU A 187 -20.37 17.06 9.84
N GLY A 188 -19.63 17.06 10.95
CA GLY A 188 -19.01 15.86 11.53
C GLY A 188 -17.88 15.30 10.66
N THR A 189 -17.63 14.00 10.79
CA THR A 189 -16.52 13.26 10.13
C THR A 189 -17.05 12.17 9.20
N ARG A 190 -18.03 12.43 8.37
CA ARG A 190 -18.66 11.45 7.47
C ARG A 190 -18.04 11.49 6.08
N CYS A 191 -18.25 10.43 5.30
CA CYS A 191 -17.82 10.42 3.90
C CYS A 191 -18.64 11.41 3.06
N THR A 192 -18.11 11.80 1.91
CA THR A 192 -18.68 12.80 0.99
C THR A 192 -20.13 12.54 0.61
N VAL A 193 -20.52 11.27 0.44
CA VAL A 193 -21.89 10.90 0.06
C VAL A 193 -22.92 11.31 1.13
N PHE A 194 -22.61 11.03 2.39
CA PHE A 194 -23.48 11.43 3.51
C PHE A 194 -23.42 12.93 3.81
N MET A 195 -22.30 13.56 3.50
CA MET A 195 -22.10 15.00 3.68
C MET A 195 -23.01 15.81 2.75
N ASN A 196 -23.22 15.36 1.50
CA ASN A 196 -24.15 16.00 0.56
C ASN A 196 -25.55 16.14 1.13
N SER A 197 -26.06 15.11 1.80
CA SER A 197 -27.40 15.16 2.43
C SER A 197 -27.44 16.18 3.57
N LYS A 198 -26.41 16.26 4.39
CA LYS A 198 -26.29 17.24 5.48
C LYS A 198 -26.20 18.68 4.97
N VAL A 199 -25.40 18.93 3.92
CA VAL A 199 -25.27 20.25 3.31
C VAL A 199 -26.64 20.70 2.74
N LYS A 200 -27.32 19.82 2.01
CA LYS A 200 -28.68 20.12 1.49
C LYS A 200 -29.70 20.40 2.61
N GLN A 201 -29.59 19.65 3.71
CA GLN A 201 -30.44 19.90 4.87
C GLN A 201 -30.12 21.26 5.49
N ALA A 202 -28.85 21.58 5.73
CA ALA A 202 -28.43 22.86 6.27
C ALA A 202 -28.88 24.05 5.41
N GLN A 203 -28.84 23.93 4.08
CA GLN A 203 -29.38 24.94 3.16
C GLN A 203 -30.88 25.14 3.34
N LYS A 204 -31.66 24.05 3.51
CA LYS A 204 -33.09 24.13 3.77
C LYS A 204 -33.40 24.78 5.11
N GLU A 205 -32.51 24.64 6.08
CA GLU A 205 -32.60 25.22 7.42
C GLU A 205 -32.11 26.67 7.47
N GLY A 206 -31.64 27.21 6.33
CA GLY A 206 -31.24 28.63 6.20
C GLY A 206 -29.75 28.90 6.47
N ALA A 207 -28.91 27.87 6.50
CA ALA A 207 -27.46 28.08 6.60
C ALA A 207 -26.93 28.85 5.38
N THR A 208 -26.04 29.80 5.63
CA THR A 208 -25.39 30.58 4.59
C THR A 208 -24.27 29.77 3.90
N VAL A 209 -23.82 30.22 2.74
CA VAL A 209 -22.66 29.64 2.06
C VAL A 209 -21.42 29.72 2.94
N ALA A 210 -21.24 30.84 3.67
CA ALA A 210 -20.16 31.00 4.63
C ALA A 210 -20.18 29.93 5.75
N ASP A 211 -21.35 29.66 6.33
CA ASP A 211 -21.54 28.67 7.39
C ASP A 211 -21.23 27.26 6.89
N ILE A 212 -21.61 26.93 5.66
CA ILE A 212 -21.33 25.64 5.01
C ILE A 212 -19.86 25.51 4.72
N SER A 213 -19.23 26.53 4.14
CA SER A 213 -17.81 26.52 3.81
C SER A 213 -16.93 26.35 5.05
N SER A 214 -17.26 27.05 6.12
CA SER A 214 -16.55 26.90 7.41
C SER A 214 -16.77 25.50 7.98
N GLY A 215 -17.96 24.96 7.94
CA GLY A 215 -18.25 23.60 8.38
C GLY A 215 -17.48 22.54 7.61
N LEU A 216 -17.27 22.73 6.30
CA LEU A 216 -16.46 21.87 5.47
C LEU A 216 -14.96 21.94 5.85
N ALA A 217 -14.43 23.14 6.11
CA ALA A 217 -13.05 23.30 6.56
C ALA A 217 -12.80 22.57 7.90
N TYR A 218 -13.72 22.72 8.87
CA TYR A 218 -13.68 21.94 10.12
C TYR A 218 -13.74 20.43 9.87
N SER A 219 -14.62 19.99 8.97
CA SER A 219 -14.79 18.56 8.66
C SER A 219 -13.52 17.95 8.06
N VAL A 220 -12.86 18.64 7.14
CA VAL A 220 -11.57 18.18 6.56
C VAL A 220 -10.55 17.94 7.68
N ILE A 221 -10.38 18.88 8.57
CA ILE A 221 -9.42 18.76 9.68
C ILE A 221 -9.85 17.71 10.71
N LYS A 222 -11.14 17.64 11.07
CA LYS A 222 -11.64 16.55 11.94
C LYS A 222 -11.37 15.17 11.35
N ASN A 223 -11.57 14.99 10.05
CA ASN A 223 -11.23 13.73 9.37
C ASN A 223 -9.73 13.46 9.42
N ALA A 224 -8.91 14.47 9.15
CA ALA A 224 -7.46 14.37 9.23
C ALA A 224 -6.99 13.92 10.61
N LEU A 225 -7.36 14.64 11.64
CA LEU A 225 -6.86 14.43 13.00
C LEU A 225 -7.45 13.17 13.65
N PHE A 226 -8.76 12.94 13.54
CA PHE A 226 -9.43 11.90 14.32
C PHE A 226 -9.62 10.58 13.58
N LYS A 227 -9.73 10.57 12.26
CA LYS A 227 -9.88 9.32 11.50
C LYS A 227 -8.59 8.79 10.93
N VAL A 228 -7.74 9.66 10.39
CA VAL A 228 -6.49 9.23 9.75
C VAL A 228 -5.38 9.14 10.79
N ILE A 229 -5.09 10.23 11.48
CA ILE A 229 -4.02 10.27 12.49
C ILE A 229 -4.46 9.55 13.77
N LYS A 230 -5.79 9.50 14.04
CA LYS A 230 -6.38 8.93 15.27
C LYS A 230 -5.83 9.61 16.52
N LEU A 231 -5.70 10.92 16.44
CA LEU A 231 -5.17 11.76 17.52
C LEU A 231 -6.04 11.61 18.78
N THR A 232 -5.41 11.29 19.89
CA THR A 232 -6.07 11.24 21.21
C THR A 232 -5.69 12.43 22.08
N ASP A 233 -4.47 12.93 21.92
CA ASP A 233 -3.94 14.10 22.62
C ASP A 233 -3.18 15.01 21.64
N PRO A 234 -3.40 16.35 21.67
CA PRO A 234 -2.68 17.29 20.81
C PRO A 234 -1.15 17.22 20.92
N SER A 235 -0.62 16.86 22.09
CA SER A 235 0.82 16.72 22.31
C SER A 235 1.48 15.67 21.42
N GLU A 236 0.71 14.72 20.88
CA GLU A 236 1.19 13.72 19.92
C GLU A 236 1.66 14.32 18.60
N LEU A 237 1.26 15.55 18.27
CA LEU A 237 1.72 16.26 17.07
C LEU A 237 3.10 16.90 17.24
N GLY A 238 3.59 17.02 18.49
CA GLY A 238 4.82 17.74 18.80
C GLY A 238 4.61 19.25 18.90
N GLU A 239 5.70 19.98 19.05
CA GLU A 239 5.70 21.45 19.20
C GLU A 239 5.94 22.17 17.87
N ASN A 240 6.67 21.54 16.95
CA ASN A 240 7.10 22.10 15.67
C ASN A 240 6.35 21.47 14.51
N ILE A 241 5.20 22.04 14.19
CA ILE A 241 4.29 21.51 13.17
C ILE A 241 4.40 22.34 11.90
N VAL A 242 4.62 21.67 10.76
CA VAL A 242 4.54 22.26 9.43
C VAL A 242 3.30 21.70 8.73
N VAL A 243 2.44 22.59 8.24
CA VAL A 243 1.29 22.21 7.41
C VAL A 243 1.53 22.61 5.97
N GLN A 244 1.21 21.73 5.05
CA GLN A 244 1.49 21.91 3.63
C GLN A 244 0.45 21.19 2.75
N GLY A 245 0.65 21.24 1.43
CA GLY A 245 -0.33 20.82 0.45
C GLY A 245 -1.25 21.96 0.02
N GLY A 246 -1.82 21.86 -1.17
CA GLY A 246 -2.63 22.92 -1.76
C GLY A 246 -3.88 23.31 -0.94
N THR A 247 -4.39 22.36 -0.14
CA THR A 247 -5.57 22.59 0.71
C THR A 247 -5.33 23.61 1.82
N PHE A 248 -4.09 23.71 2.31
CA PHE A 248 -3.71 24.67 3.35
C PHE A 248 -3.56 26.13 2.85
N TYR A 249 -3.67 26.37 1.54
CA TYR A 249 -3.85 27.75 1.06
C TYR A 249 -5.21 28.32 1.45
N ASN A 250 -6.16 27.46 1.80
CA ASN A 250 -7.42 27.88 2.40
C ASN A 250 -7.21 28.25 3.88
N ASP A 251 -7.26 29.53 4.20
CA ASP A 251 -7.04 30.04 5.55
C ASP A 251 -8.07 29.50 6.56
N ALA A 252 -9.30 29.19 6.13
CA ALA A 252 -10.29 28.56 6.99
C ALA A 252 -9.89 27.14 7.40
N VAL A 253 -9.23 26.39 6.52
CA VAL A 253 -8.66 25.06 6.85
C VAL A 253 -7.53 25.21 7.86
N LEU A 254 -6.62 26.13 7.63
CA LEU A 254 -5.51 26.41 8.56
C LEU A 254 -6.04 26.84 9.94
N ARG A 255 -7.00 27.76 9.98
CA ARG A 255 -7.62 28.20 11.23
C ARG A 255 -8.38 27.08 11.93
N SER A 256 -9.07 26.24 11.17
CA SER A 256 -9.73 25.04 11.71
C SER A 256 -8.74 24.08 12.36
N PHE A 257 -7.55 23.89 11.76
CA PHE A 257 -6.49 23.11 12.35
C PHE A 257 -6.06 23.67 13.70
N GLU A 258 -5.75 24.96 13.78
CA GLU A 258 -5.34 25.60 15.03
C GLU A 258 -6.44 25.52 16.11
N THR A 259 -7.69 25.72 15.71
CA THR A 259 -8.83 25.71 16.64
C THR A 259 -9.11 24.32 17.20
N ILE A 260 -9.04 23.28 16.35
CA ILE A 260 -9.36 21.91 16.77
C ILE A 260 -8.19 21.28 17.53
N SER A 261 -6.94 21.46 17.06
CA SER A 261 -5.76 20.86 17.67
C SER A 261 -5.26 21.66 18.90
N GLY A 262 -5.58 22.94 18.99
CA GLY A 262 -4.99 23.85 19.99
C GLY A 262 -3.51 24.15 19.72
N CYS A 263 -2.96 23.71 18.58
CA CYS A 263 -1.57 23.89 18.19
C CYS A 263 -1.44 25.01 17.16
N THR A 264 -0.30 25.70 17.18
CA THR A 264 0.11 26.60 16.09
C THR A 264 0.94 25.82 15.08
N ALA A 265 0.78 26.11 13.79
CA ALA A 265 1.56 25.49 12.73
C ALA A 265 2.22 26.53 11.84
N ILE A 266 3.33 26.14 11.21
CA ILE A 266 3.98 26.90 10.15
C ILE A 266 3.37 26.44 8.83
N ARG A 267 2.85 27.42 8.05
CA ARG A 267 2.44 27.21 6.66
C ARG A 267 3.39 27.96 5.74
N PRO A 268 4.27 27.28 5.00
CA PRO A 268 5.10 27.91 3.99
C PRO A 268 4.27 28.59 2.89
N ASP A 269 4.78 29.69 2.34
CA ASP A 269 4.14 30.36 1.20
C ASP A 269 4.10 29.50 -0.06
N ILE A 270 4.93 28.46 -0.14
CA ILE A 270 5.00 27.46 -1.20
C ILE A 270 4.37 26.13 -0.81
N ALA A 271 3.42 26.14 0.11
CA ALA A 271 2.78 24.92 0.66
C ALA A 271 2.31 23.92 -0.40
N GLY A 272 1.93 24.38 -1.58
CA GLY A 272 1.44 23.51 -2.69
C GLY A 272 2.52 22.83 -3.51
N ILE A 273 3.79 23.22 -3.38
CA ILE A 273 4.91 22.69 -4.18
C ILE A 273 6.04 22.12 -3.32
N MET A 274 5.77 21.79 -2.08
CA MET A 274 6.79 21.35 -1.11
C MET A 274 7.54 20.09 -1.56
N GLY A 275 6.88 19.13 -2.20
CA GLY A 275 7.54 17.94 -2.73
C GLY A 275 8.59 18.27 -3.80
N ALA A 276 8.26 19.12 -4.76
CA ALA A 276 9.19 19.56 -5.80
C ALA A 276 10.33 20.41 -5.21
N PHE A 277 10.02 21.31 -4.30
CA PHE A 277 11.02 22.11 -3.61
C PHE A 277 11.97 21.24 -2.79
N GLY A 278 11.46 20.27 -2.05
CA GLY A 278 12.28 19.30 -1.30
C GLY A 278 13.16 18.46 -2.20
N ALA A 279 12.66 18.00 -3.35
CA ALA A 279 13.46 17.30 -4.35
C ALA A 279 14.60 18.16 -4.89
N ALA A 280 14.34 19.43 -5.17
CA ALA A 280 15.37 20.37 -5.59
C ALA A 280 16.44 20.61 -4.50
N LEU A 281 16.04 20.71 -3.23
CA LEU A 281 16.97 20.81 -2.10
C LEU A 281 17.83 19.54 -1.95
N ILE A 282 17.25 18.36 -2.16
CA ILE A 282 17.99 17.09 -2.15
C ILE A 282 19.01 17.05 -3.29
N ALA A 283 18.62 17.48 -4.48
CA ALA A 283 19.54 17.59 -5.62
C ALA A 283 20.71 18.51 -5.30
N ARG A 284 20.45 19.66 -4.62
CA ARG A 284 21.48 20.59 -4.18
C ARG A 284 22.43 19.97 -3.15
N GLU A 285 21.89 19.34 -2.12
CA GLU A 285 22.69 18.76 -1.03
C GLU A 285 23.58 17.61 -1.50
N ARG A 286 23.05 16.77 -2.38
CA ARG A 286 23.76 15.57 -2.86
C ARG A 286 24.61 15.81 -4.12
N HIS A 287 24.69 17.05 -4.59
CA HIS A 287 25.57 17.38 -5.71
C HIS A 287 27.03 17.40 -5.29
N GLU A 288 27.86 16.60 -5.93
CA GLU A 288 29.31 16.56 -5.69
C GLU A 288 30.02 17.48 -6.71
N GLN A 289 31.05 18.17 -6.25
CA GLN A 289 31.84 19.06 -7.12
C GLN A 289 32.49 18.24 -8.24
N GLY A 290 32.28 18.68 -9.48
CA GLY A 290 32.80 17.99 -10.67
C GLY A 290 31.88 16.93 -11.23
N TYR A 291 30.75 16.64 -10.59
CA TYR A 291 29.74 15.77 -11.18
C TYR A 291 29.03 16.46 -12.35
N GLU A 292 28.93 15.78 -13.48
CA GLU A 292 28.17 16.24 -14.63
C GLU A 292 26.81 15.52 -14.68
N SER A 293 25.73 16.30 -14.71
CA SER A 293 24.38 15.76 -14.80
C SER A 293 24.18 15.02 -16.12
N LEU A 294 23.51 13.87 -16.02
CA LEU A 294 23.09 13.06 -17.16
C LEU A 294 21.74 13.48 -17.72
N MET A 295 21.10 14.50 -17.14
CA MET A 295 19.80 14.99 -17.54
C MET A 295 19.80 15.37 -19.02
N LEU A 296 18.70 15.04 -19.72
CA LEU A 296 18.53 15.38 -21.14
C LEU A 296 18.67 16.88 -21.37
N THR A 297 19.30 17.24 -22.47
CA THR A 297 19.37 18.63 -22.97
C THR A 297 17.99 19.08 -23.47
N ILE A 298 17.84 20.40 -23.68
CA ILE A 298 16.59 20.95 -24.25
C ILE A 298 16.28 20.41 -25.64
N GLU A 299 17.30 20.19 -26.44
CA GLU A 299 17.18 19.62 -27.79
C GLU A 299 16.64 18.18 -27.72
N GLU A 300 17.15 17.38 -26.79
CA GLU A 300 16.68 16.02 -26.55
C GLU A 300 15.27 15.99 -25.99
N ILE A 301 14.92 16.89 -25.05
CA ILE A 301 13.58 17.04 -24.50
C ILE A 301 12.58 17.44 -25.59
N ASN A 302 12.94 18.37 -26.48
CA ASN A 302 12.08 18.79 -27.59
C ASN A 302 11.81 17.66 -28.60
N GLN A 303 12.73 16.72 -28.73
CA GLN A 303 12.61 15.56 -29.62
C GLN A 303 12.03 14.34 -28.91
N LEU A 304 11.86 14.40 -27.60
CA LEU A 304 11.38 13.27 -26.82
C LEU A 304 9.94 12.92 -27.21
N SER A 305 9.76 11.72 -27.71
CA SER A 305 8.46 11.12 -27.93
C SER A 305 8.41 9.73 -27.28
N PHE A 306 7.21 9.28 -26.97
CA PHE A 306 7.01 7.98 -26.33
C PHE A 306 5.70 7.35 -26.78
N ASP A 307 5.70 6.02 -26.82
CA ASP A 307 4.52 5.20 -27.01
C ASP A 307 4.24 4.37 -25.75
N THR A 308 2.99 4.28 -25.37
CA THR A 308 2.57 3.50 -24.22
C THR A 308 1.88 2.23 -24.69
N LYS A 309 2.41 1.07 -24.29
CA LYS A 309 1.85 -0.23 -24.60
C LYS A 309 1.44 -0.98 -23.33
N LEU A 310 0.23 -1.49 -23.33
CA LEU A 310 -0.26 -2.40 -22.30
C LEU A 310 -0.02 -3.84 -22.74
N THR A 311 0.56 -4.66 -21.86
CA THR A 311 0.80 -6.08 -22.11
C THR A 311 0.70 -6.88 -20.82
N ARG A 312 0.53 -8.20 -20.94
CA ARG A 312 0.55 -9.08 -19.78
C ARG A 312 1.88 -9.80 -19.68
N CYS A 313 2.48 -9.75 -18.47
CA CYS A 313 3.69 -10.50 -18.18
C CYS A 313 3.45 -12.01 -18.31
N GLN A 314 4.35 -12.71 -18.98
CA GLN A 314 4.32 -14.17 -19.15
C GLN A 314 5.28 -14.92 -18.19
N GLY A 315 5.93 -14.20 -17.28
CA GLY A 315 6.96 -14.76 -16.41
C GLY A 315 6.46 -15.69 -15.29
N CYS A 316 5.17 -15.61 -14.94
CA CYS A 316 4.56 -16.46 -13.90
C CYS A 316 3.02 -16.43 -14.01
N THR A 317 2.35 -17.21 -13.16
CA THR A 317 0.88 -17.34 -13.13
C THR A 317 0.12 -16.07 -12.75
N ASN A 318 0.79 -15.03 -12.24
CA ASN A 318 0.13 -13.76 -11.89
C ASN A 318 -0.28 -12.94 -13.11
N HIS A 319 0.38 -13.13 -14.27
CA HIS A 319 0.09 -12.42 -15.51
C HIS A 319 -0.14 -10.92 -15.32
N CYS A 320 0.76 -10.26 -14.56
CA CYS A 320 0.66 -8.84 -14.23
C CYS A 320 0.43 -8.00 -15.49
N LEU A 321 -0.49 -7.05 -15.41
CA LEU A 321 -0.68 -6.06 -16.46
C LEU A 321 0.48 -5.05 -16.38
N LEU A 322 1.29 -5.03 -17.44
CA LEU A 322 2.44 -4.13 -17.56
C LEU A 322 2.09 -2.94 -18.44
N THR A 323 2.52 -1.78 -18.01
CA THR A 323 2.54 -0.56 -18.83
C THR A 323 3.98 -0.30 -19.25
N ILE A 324 4.24 -0.36 -20.54
CA ILE A 324 5.57 -0.14 -21.13
C ILE A 324 5.55 1.21 -21.83
N ASN A 325 6.34 2.15 -21.33
CA ASN A 325 6.62 3.41 -22.02
C ASN A 325 7.90 3.24 -22.82
N GLN A 326 7.77 3.26 -24.14
CA GLN A 326 8.90 3.15 -25.08
C GLN A 326 9.25 4.54 -25.58
N PHE A 327 10.46 5.00 -25.27
CA PHE A 327 10.97 6.29 -25.74
C PHE A 327 11.66 6.17 -27.09
N ASN A 328 11.59 7.24 -27.90
CA ASN A 328 12.16 7.26 -29.23
C ASN A 328 13.70 7.12 -29.29
N ASN A 329 14.37 7.32 -28.16
CA ASN A 329 15.83 7.11 -28.02
C ASN A 329 16.21 5.66 -27.67
N GLY A 330 15.28 4.71 -27.76
CA GLY A 330 15.49 3.29 -27.50
C GLY A 330 15.37 2.88 -26.01
N ARG A 331 15.22 3.85 -25.10
CA ARG A 331 14.98 3.54 -23.68
C ARG A 331 13.54 3.12 -23.46
N GLN A 332 13.30 2.38 -22.40
CA GLN A 332 11.95 1.99 -21.99
C GLN A 332 11.81 2.05 -20.47
N TYR A 333 10.58 2.29 -20.04
CA TYR A 333 10.20 2.23 -18.64
C TYR A 333 8.96 1.35 -18.47
N ILE A 334 9.04 0.38 -17.56
CA ILE A 334 7.99 -0.63 -17.35
C ILE A 334 7.44 -0.49 -15.94
N THR A 335 6.12 -0.40 -15.83
CA THR A 335 5.40 -0.39 -14.55
C THR A 335 4.34 -1.48 -14.50
N GLY A 336 3.72 -1.68 -13.32
CA GLY A 336 2.71 -2.71 -13.09
C GLY A 336 3.30 -4.09 -12.81
N ASN A 337 4.64 -4.22 -12.88
CA ASN A 337 5.32 -5.46 -12.49
C ASN A 337 5.29 -5.62 -10.96
N ARG A 338 5.03 -6.85 -10.53
CA ARG A 338 5.11 -7.24 -9.11
C ARG A 338 6.44 -7.92 -8.76
N CYS A 339 7.31 -8.10 -9.75
CA CYS A 339 8.65 -8.66 -9.60
C CYS A 339 9.52 -8.31 -10.80
N GLU A 340 10.82 -8.52 -10.71
CA GLU A 340 11.80 -8.19 -11.73
C GLU A 340 11.60 -8.93 -13.07
N ARG A 341 10.92 -10.07 -13.08
CA ARG A 341 10.60 -10.78 -14.33
C ARG A 341 9.79 -9.94 -15.31
N GLY A 342 8.90 -9.08 -14.78
CA GLY A 342 8.11 -8.15 -15.58
C GLY A 342 8.96 -7.07 -16.24
N LEU A 343 10.15 -6.78 -15.73
CA LEU A 343 11.09 -5.80 -16.27
C LEU A 343 11.98 -6.36 -17.39
N GLY A 344 11.83 -7.64 -17.73
CA GLY A 344 12.70 -8.29 -18.72
C GLY A 344 14.17 -8.44 -18.27
N LYS A 345 14.47 -8.14 -17.01
CA LYS A 345 15.79 -8.37 -16.45
C LYS A 345 15.98 -9.87 -16.28
N GLU A 346 16.89 -10.45 -17.05
CA GLU A 346 17.36 -11.81 -16.77
C GLU A 346 17.96 -11.80 -15.35
N LYS A 347 17.52 -12.76 -14.54
CA LYS A 347 18.14 -12.96 -13.24
C LYS A 347 19.64 -13.14 -13.47
N ASN A 348 20.47 -12.30 -12.89
CA ASN A 348 21.83 -12.70 -12.56
C ASN A 348 21.72 -14.06 -11.88
N LYS A 349 22.39 -15.06 -12.43
CA LYS A 349 22.39 -16.45 -11.94
C LYS A 349 23.13 -16.62 -10.62
N GLU A 350 23.16 -15.64 -9.77
CA GLU A 350 23.47 -15.87 -8.36
C GLU A 350 22.35 -16.71 -7.81
N GLN A 351 22.65 -17.96 -7.59
CA GLN A 351 21.71 -18.93 -7.03
C GLN A 351 21.55 -18.66 -5.54
N ILE A 352 20.93 -17.56 -5.20
CA ILE A 352 20.49 -17.31 -3.82
C ILE A 352 19.48 -18.39 -3.46
N PRO A 353 19.68 -19.13 -2.34
CA PRO A 353 18.74 -20.16 -1.92
C PRO A 353 17.33 -19.63 -1.75
N ASN A 354 16.36 -20.25 -2.42
CA ASN A 354 14.95 -19.88 -2.30
C ASN A 354 14.27 -20.74 -1.23
N LEU A 355 14.24 -20.24 0.01
CA LEU A 355 13.62 -20.95 1.13
C LEU A 355 12.11 -21.12 0.99
N PHE A 356 11.42 -20.21 0.31
CA PHE A 356 9.99 -20.34 0.05
C PHE A 356 9.71 -21.54 -0.87
N GLU A 357 10.48 -21.69 -1.94
CA GLU A 357 10.35 -22.83 -2.85
C GLU A 357 10.69 -24.15 -2.13
N TYR A 358 11.74 -24.13 -1.31
CA TYR A 358 12.13 -25.27 -0.49
C TYR A 358 11.01 -25.67 0.48
N LYS A 359 10.46 -24.72 1.25
CA LYS A 359 9.34 -24.93 2.16
C LYS A 359 8.14 -25.54 1.43
N ASN A 360 7.77 -24.95 0.31
CA ASN A 360 6.62 -25.39 -0.48
C ASN A 360 6.77 -26.84 -0.97
N LYS A 361 7.95 -27.20 -1.47
CA LYS A 361 8.27 -28.58 -1.86
C LYS A 361 8.27 -29.52 -0.64
N ARG A 362 8.89 -29.12 0.46
CA ARG A 362 8.99 -29.95 1.67
C ARG A 362 7.64 -30.28 2.30
N ILE A 363 6.73 -29.31 2.32
CA ILE A 363 5.41 -29.46 2.94
C ILE A 363 4.49 -30.32 2.09
N PHE A 364 4.50 -30.17 0.76
CA PHE A 364 3.51 -30.79 -0.11
C PHE A 364 3.98 -31.99 -0.92
N ASN A 365 5.26 -32.27 -0.97
CA ASN A 365 5.81 -33.38 -1.77
C ASN A 365 5.78 -34.71 -0.99
N TYR A 366 4.59 -35.22 -0.76
CA TYR A 366 4.36 -36.53 -0.16
C TYR A 366 3.77 -37.49 -1.17
N LYS A 367 4.27 -38.73 -1.18
CA LYS A 367 3.74 -39.79 -2.01
C LYS A 367 2.48 -40.37 -1.36
N SER A 368 1.34 -40.19 -2.03
CA SER A 368 0.07 -40.81 -1.62
C SER A 368 0.06 -42.32 -1.92
N LEU A 369 -0.88 -43.03 -1.29
CA LEU A 369 -1.23 -44.38 -1.69
C LEU A 369 -1.80 -44.38 -3.13
N THR A 370 -1.50 -45.40 -3.90
CA THR A 370 -2.19 -45.64 -5.17
C THR A 370 -3.63 -46.10 -4.92
N PRO A 371 -4.54 -45.95 -5.89
CA PRO A 371 -5.91 -46.46 -5.75
C PRO A 371 -6.01 -47.93 -5.37
N GLN A 372 -5.01 -48.75 -5.77
CA GLN A 372 -4.95 -50.17 -5.45
C GLN A 372 -4.51 -50.44 -4.01
N GLU A 373 -3.68 -49.55 -3.45
CA GLU A 373 -3.23 -49.64 -2.05
C GLU A 373 -4.22 -49.01 -1.06
N ALA A 374 -5.09 -48.11 -1.55
CA ALA A 374 -6.07 -47.41 -0.75
C ALA A 374 -7.28 -48.28 -0.42
N THR A 375 -7.28 -48.89 0.76
CA THR A 375 -8.37 -49.79 1.20
C THR A 375 -9.63 -49.06 1.64
N ARG A 376 -9.55 -47.73 1.92
CA ARG A 376 -10.66 -46.93 2.44
C ARG A 376 -11.11 -45.79 1.53
N GLY A 377 -10.58 -45.72 0.32
CA GLY A 377 -10.99 -44.72 -0.67
C GLY A 377 -10.10 -43.52 -0.77
N THR A 378 -10.65 -42.42 -1.31
CA THR A 378 -9.91 -41.19 -1.62
C THR A 378 -10.39 -40.03 -0.79
N VAL A 379 -9.42 -39.27 -0.25
CA VAL A 379 -9.67 -38.00 0.45
C VAL A 379 -9.13 -36.82 -0.35
N GLY A 380 -9.96 -35.82 -0.58
CA GLY A 380 -9.57 -34.53 -1.17
C GLY A 380 -9.11 -33.57 -0.08
N ILE A 381 -7.93 -32.98 -0.24
CA ILE A 381 -7.40 -31.97 0.65
C ILE A 381 -7.15 -30.70 -0.14
N PRO A 382 -7.79 -29.56 0.23
CA PRO A 382 -7.51 -28.28 -0.40
C PRO A 382 -6.15 -27.75 0.05
N ARG A 383 -5.34 -27.31 -0.90
CA ARG A 383 -4.00 -26.72 -0.64
C ARG A 383 -4.14 -25.25 -0.26
N VAL A 384 -4.66 -24.99 0.94
CA VAL A 384 -5.05 -23.66 1.39
C VAL A 384 -4.69 -23.43 2.85
N LEU A 385 -4.56 -22.15 3.21
CA LEU A 385 -4.45 -21.64 4.58
C LEU A 385 -3.47 -22.47 5.45
N ASN A 386 -3.90 -22.99 6.59
CA ASN A 386 -3.04 -23.71 7.53
C ASN A 386 -2.54 -25.08 7.04
N PHE A 387 -3.04 -25.60 5.95
CA PHE A 387 -2.41 -26.77 5.31
C PHE A 387 -0.97 -26.48 4.85
N PHE A 388 -0.62 -25.21 4.62
CA PHE A 388 0.77 -24.79 4.39
C PHE A 388 1.71 -25.00 5.59
N GLU A 389 1.16 -25.27 6.78
CA GLU A 389 1.89 -25.63 7.98
C GLU A 389 1.71 -27.10 8.35
N ASN A 390 0.47 -27.62 8.26
CA ASN A 390 0.08 -28.90 8.86
C ASN A 390 -0.05 -30.07 7.86
N TYR A 391 0.14 -29.84 6.55
CA TYR A 391 -0.03 -30.90 5.56
C TYR A 391 0.89 -32.12 5.78
N PRO A 392 2.14 -32.01 6.26
CA PRO A 392 2.95 -33.18 6.60
C PRO A 392 2.26 -34.16 7.58
N PHE A 393 1.54 -33.61 8.57
CA PHE A 393 0.73 -34.40 9.48
C PHE A 393 -0.38 -35.15 8.74
N TRP A 394 -1.17 -34.45 7.92
CA TRP A 394 -2.30 -35.01 7.22
C TRP A 394 -1.90 -36.04 6.14
N ALA A 395 -0.81 -35.82 5.44
CA ALA A 395 -0.29 -36.74 4.46
C ALA A 395 0.02 -38.12 5.06
N VAL A 396 0.67 -38.13 6.22
CA VAL A 396 0.99 -39.36 6.95
C VAL A 396 -0.24 -39.95 7.62
N PHE A 397 -1.08 -39.14 8.25
CA PHE A 397 -2.28 -39.56 8.91
C PHE A 397 -3.22 -40.34 7.98
N PHE A 398 -3.57 -39.79 6.82
CA PHE A 398 -4.45 -40.43 5.86
C PHE A 398 -3.82 -41.64 5.20
N LYS A 399 -2.52 -41.60 4.91
CA LYS A 399 -1.79 -42.76 4.38
C LYS A 399 -1.82 -43.94 5.36
N GLN A 400 -1.58 -43.68 6.63
CA GLN A 400 -1.60 -44.71 7.68
C GLN A 400 -3.01 -45.33 7.83
N LEU A 401 -4.06 -44.54 7.66
CA LEU A 401 -5.43 -45.05 7.72
C LEU A 401 -5.90 -45.73 6.43
N GLY A 402 -5.08 -45.80 5.39
CA GLY A 402 -5.41 -46.49 4.15
C GLY A 402 -6.22 -45.66 3.15
N PHE A 403 -6.15 -44.31 3.22
CA PHE A 403 -6.74 -43.42 2.24
C PHE A 403 -5.70 -42.95 1.20
N SER A 404 -6.12 -42.89 -0.06
CA SER A 404 -5.40 -42.18 -1.09
C SER A 404 -5.71 -40.68 -0.99
N THR A 405 -4.69 -39.84 -0.94
CA THR A 405 -4.86 -38.39 -0.81
C THR A 405 -4.77 -37.71 -2.18
N VAL A 406 -5.80 -36.95 -2.52
CA VAL A 406 -5.84 -36.05 -3.68
C VAL A 406 -5.66 -34.62 -3.17
N LEU A 407 -4.47 -34.06 -3.37
CA LEU A 407 -4.17 -32.70 -3.03
C LEU A 407 -4.49 -31.77 -4.19
N SER A 408 -5.24 -30.69 -3.97
CA SER A 408 -5.49 -29.70 -5.01
C SER A 408 -4.19 -29.04 -5.51
N PRO A 409 -4.14 -28.56 -6.76
CA PRO A 409 -2.93 -28.02 -7.34
C PRO A 409 -2.48 -26.71 -6.66
N GLN A 410 -1.34 -26.20 -7.07
CA GLN A 410 -0.88 -24.90 -6.63
C GLN A 410 -1.85 -23.80 -7.04
N SER A 411 -2.06 -22.81 -6.16
CA SER A 411 -2.94 -21.67 -6.41
C SER A 411 -2.55 -20.91 -7.68
N SER A 412 -3.55 -20.50 -8.44
CA SER A 412 -3.41 -19.72 -9.67
C SER A 412 -4.70 -18.91 -9.91
N HIS A 413 -4.67 -17.96 -10.84
CA HIS A 413 -5.89 -17.27 -11.27
C HIS A 413 -6.97 -18.23 -11.77
N LYS A 414 -6.57 -19.28 -12.48
CA LYS A 414 -7.52 -20.30 -12.94
C LYS A 414 -8.24 -21.01 -11.78
N ILE A 415 -7.52 -21.28 -10.69
CA ILE A 415 -8.13 -21.83 -9.47
C ILE A 415 -9.06 -20.81 -8.83
N TYR A 416 -8.66 -19.54 -8.73
CA TYR A 416 -9.53 -18.48 -8.22
C TYR A 416 -10.84 -18.37 -9.01
N ASP A 417 -10.74 -18.33 -10.34
CA ASP A 417 -11.90 -18.20 -11.23
C ASP A 417 -12.91 -19.35 -11.07
N MET A 418 -12.43 -20.55 -10.74
CA MET A 418 -13.31 -21.71 -10.50
C MET A 418 -14.23 -21.54 -9.30
N GLY A 419 -13.81 -20.79 -8.29
CA GLY A 419 -14.55 -20.65 -7.03
C GLY A 419 -15.29 -19.32 -6.87
N ILE A 420 -15.24 -18.45 -7.85
CA ILE A 420 -15.69 -17.05 -7.73
C ILE A 420 -17.16 -16.92 -7.34
N GLU A 421 -18.01 -17.82 -7.85
CA GLU A 421 -19.46 -17.77 -7.65
C GLU A 421 -19.89 -18.10 -6.22
N SER A 422 -19.08 -18.88 -5.48
CA SER A 422 -19.38 -19.26 -4.11
C SER A 422 -18.76 -18.35 -3.04
N ILE A 423 -18.00 -17.33 -3.44
CA ILE A 423 -17.40 -16.36 -2.50
C ILE A 423 -18.50 -15.44 -1.95
N PRO A 424 -18.76 -15.44 -0.63
CA PRO A 424 -19.91 -14.73 -0.08
C PRO A 424 -19.67 -13.23 0.10
N SER A 425 -18.41 -12.77 0.14
CA SER A 425 -18.08 -11.36 0.42
C SER A 425 -16.82 -10.90 -0.27
N GLU A 426 -16.89 -9.68 -0.82
CA GLU A 426 -15.73 -8.97 -1.38
C GLU A 426 -14.65 -8.66 -0.33
N SER A 427 -15.02 -8.53 0.93
CA SER A 427 -14.12 -8.20 2.05
C SER A 427 -13.30 -9.38 2.57
N GLU A 428 -13.57 -10.59 2.11
CA GLU A 428 -12.75 -11.76 2.44
C GLU A 428 -11.30 -11.59 1.98
N CYS A 429 -10.34 -12.06 2.77
CA CYS A 429 -8.94 -12.01 2.34
C CYS A 429 -8.69 -12.94 1.13
N TYR A 430 -7.74 -12.58 0.29
CA TYR A 430 -7.48 -13.31 -0.96
C TYR A 430 -7.14 -14.81 -0.75
N PRO A 431 -6.35 -15.21 0.25
CA PRO A 431 -6.14 -16.63 0.55
C PRO A 431 -7.43 -17.40 0.90
N ALA A 432 -8.38 -16.76 1.56
CA ALA A 432 -9.68 -17.35 1.83
C ALA A 432 -10.52 -17.53 0.55
N LYS A 433 -10.53 -16.51 -0.31
CA LYS A 433 -11.21 -16.58 -1.62
C LYS A 433 -10.66 -17.71 -2.49
N LEU A 434 -9.35 -17.94 -2.47
CA LEU A 434 -8.72 -19.05 -3.18
C LEU A 434 -9.23 -20.43 -2.71
N ALA A 435 -9.62 -20.57 -1.44
CA ALA A 435 -10.13 -21.84 -0.91
C ALA A 435 -11.35 -22.34 -1.68
N HIS A 436 -12.24 -21.45 -2.10
CA HIS A 436 -13.41 -21.82 -2.92
C HIS A 436 -13.01 -22.52 -4.21
N GLY A 437 -12.05 -21.99 -4.93
CA GLY A 437 -11.54 -22.59 -6.17
C GLY A 437 -10.86 -23.95 -5.97
N HIS A 438 -10.13 -24.11 -4.87
CA HIS A 438 -9.53 -25.40 -4.52
C HIS A 438 -10.59 -26.46 -4.21
N ILE A 439 -11.67 -26.09 -3.53
CA ILE A 439 -12.80 -26.97 -3.26
C ILE A 439 -13.51 -27.36 -4.54
N GLU A 440 -13.82 -26.41 -5.42
CA GLU A 440 -14.42 -26.66 -6.72
C GLU A 440 -13.57 -27.62 -7.59
N TRP A 441 -12.26 -27.45 -7.53
CA TRP A 441 -11.35 -28.36 -8.22
C TRP A 441 -11.46 -29.80 -7.67
N LEU A 442 -11.48 -29.97 -6.33
CA LEU A 442 -11.61 -31.28 -5.70
C LEU A 442 -12.96 -31.95 -5.99
N ILE A 443 -14.04 -31.16 -6.08
CA ILE A 443 -15.36 -31.65 -6.49
C ILE A 443 -15.32 -32.25 -7.91
N LYS A 444 -14.62 -31.59 -8.83
CA LYS A 444 -14.43 -32.06 -10.20
C LYS A 444 -13.59 -33.33 -10.28
N GLU A 445 -12.66 -33.54 -9.37
CA GLU A 445 -11.84 -34.76 -9.26
C GLU A 445 -12.64 -35.98 -8.73
N LYS A 446 -13.85 -35.73 -8.22
CA LYS A 446 -14.78 -36.80 -7.74
C LYS A 446 -14.17 -37.66 -6.63
N VAL A 447 -13.52 -37.03 -5.65
CA VAL A 447 -13.02 -37.71 -4.46
C VAL A 447 -14.18 -38.25 -3.61
N ASP A 448 -13.94 -39.28 -2.79
CA ASP A 448 -15.00 -39.87 -1.95
C ASP A 448 -15.46 -38.89 -0.86
N PHE A 449 -14.57 -38.09 -0.35
CA PHE A 449 -14.89 -36.98 0.57
C PHE A 449 -13.80 -35.92 0.53
N ILE A 450 -14.16 -34.68 0.95
CA ILE A 450 -13.22 -33.58 1.16
C ILE A 450 -13.02 -33.40 2.65
N PHE A 451 -11.78 -33.28 3.07
CA PHE A 451 -11.42 -33.02 4.46
C PHE A 451 -10.82 -31.63 4.60
N TYR A 452 -11.50 -30.78 5.38
CA TYR A 452 -11.05 -29.41 5.64
C TYR A 452 -11.40 -29.00 7.09
N PRO A 453 -10.51 -29.29 8.07
CA PRO A 453 -10.81 -29.01 9.48
C PRO A 453 -10.78 -27.53 9.80
N CYS A 454 -11.52 -27.15 10.83
CA CYS A 454 -11.46 -25.87 11.50
C CYS A 454 -10.43 -25.94 12.64
N ILE A 455 -9.39 -25.10 12.59
CA ILE A 455 -8.26 -25.17 13.53
C ILE A 455 -8.14 -23.84 14.30
N PRO A 456 -8.70 -23.71 15.50
CA PRO A 456 -8.55 -22.50 16.31
C PRO A 456 -7.16 -22.35 16.92
N TYR A 457 -6.50 -23.46 17.30
CA TYR A 457 -5.22 -23.43 18.02
C TYR A 457 -4.17 -24.24 17.30
N GLU A 458 -2.98 -23.66 17.15
CA GLU A 458 -1.77 -24.33 16.69
C GLU A 458 -0.91 -24.79 17.86
N ARG A 459 0.15 -25.53 17.57
CA ARG A 459 1.16 -25.90 18.57
C ARG A 459 1.85 -24.65 19.10
N ASN A 460 2.05 -24.59 20.42
CA ASN A 460 2.90 -23.57 21.01
C ASN A 460 4.38 -23.90 20.74
N GLU A 461 4.92 -23.40 19.67
CA GLU A 461 6.30 -23.62 19.26
C GLU A 461 7.28 -22.68 19.95
N PHE A 462 6.82 -21.52 20.37
CA PHE A 462 7.58 -20.49 21.06
C PHE A 462 6.92 -20.20 22.40
N LYS A 463 7.51 -20.70 23.48
CA LYS A 463 6.95 -20.57 24.84
C LYS A 463 6.75 -19.13 25.30
N GLU A 464 7.51 -18.20 24.71
CA GLU A 464 7.49 -16.77 25.02
C GLU A 464 6.48 -15.98 24.17
N SER A 465 5.76 -16.62 23.24
CA SER A 465 4.73 -15.95 22.46
C SER A 465 3.46 -15.77 23.28
N ASP A 466 2.79 -14.64 23.09
CA ASP A 466 1.58 -14.26 23.85
C ASP A 466 0.40 -15.21 23.59
N ASN A 467 0.30 -15.73 22.36
CA ASN A 467 -0.75 -16.68 21.99
C ASN A 467 -0.33 -17.54 20.78
N HIS A 468 -1.14 -18.56 20.48
CA HIS A 468 -1.01 -19.47 19.35
C HIS A 468 -2.36 -19.74 18.67
N TYR A 469 -3.24 -18.74 18.69
CA TYR A 469 -4.51 -18.76 17.97
C TYR A 469 -4.31 -18.51 16.49
N ASN A 470 -5.07 -19.22 15.68
CA ASN A 470 -5.21 -18.87 14.29
C ASN A 470 -6.11 -17.63 14.10
N CYS A 471 -5.97 -16.93 12.98
CA CYS A 471 -6.87 -15.86 12.62
C CYS A 471 -8.31 -16.40 12.44
N PRO A 472 -9.35 -15.56 12.57
CA PRO A 472 -10.75 -15.99 12.41
C PRO A 472 -11.03 -16.74 11.11
N ILE A 473 -10.37 -16.38 10.02
CA ILE A 473 -10.52 -17.06 8.74
C ILE A 473 -10.01 -18.51 8.81
N VAL A 474 -8.78 -18.73 9.25
CA VAL A 474 -8.23 -20.08 9.39
C VAL A 474 -9.06 -20.92 10.38
N THR A 475 -9.53 -20.29 11.45
CA THR A 475 -10.29 -20.97 12.51
C THR A 475 -11.60 -21.59 11.99
N SER A 476 -12.32 -20.91 11.07
CA SER A 476 -13.69 -21.30 10.75
C SER A 476 -14.07 -21.25 9.28
N TYR A 477 -13.12 -21.03 8.37
CA TYR A 477 -13.46 -20.87 6.96
C TYR A 477 -14.04 -22.12 6.31
N ALA A 478 -13.73 -23.30 6.83
CA ALA A 478 -14.35 -24.53 6.38
C ALA A 478 -15.88 -24.55 6.60
N GLU A 479 -16.38 -23.88 7.67
CA GLU A 479 -17.83 -23.69 7.86
C GLU A 479 -18.41 -22.72 6.83
N ASN A 480 -17.66 -21.68 6.42
CA ASN A 480 -18.07 -20.79 5.36
C ASN A 480 -18.20 -21.55 4.02
N ILE A 481 -17.21 -22.35 3.65
CA ILE A 481 -17.24 -23.23 2.48
C ILE A 481 -18.47 -24.14 2.52
N LYS A 482 -18.69 -24.82 3.63
CA LYS A 482 -19.81 -25.76 3.82
C LYS A 482 -21.17 -25.13 3.54
N ASN A 483 -21.34 -23.86 3.86
CA ASN A 483 -22.62 -23.15 3.75
C ASN A 483 -22.78 -22.38 2.43
N ASN A 484 -21.72 -22.21 1.62
CA ASN A 484 -21.76 -21.40 0.41
C ASN A 484 -21.41 -22.14 -0.89
N VAL A 485 -20.95 -23.40 -0.82
CA VAL A 485 -20.70 -24.24 -1.99
C VAL A 485 -21.91 -25.17 -2.17
N ASP A 486 -22.64 -24.99 -3.25
CA ASP A 486 -23.93 -25.65 -3.48
C ASP A 486 -23.85 -27.18 -3.45
N GLU A 487 -22.83 -27.79 -4.04
CA GLU A 487 -22.66 -29.25 -4.08
C GLU A 487 -22.46 -29.83 -2.67
N ILE A 488 -21.86 -29.07 -1.77
CA ILE A 488 -21.67 -29.47 -0.37
C ILE A 488 -22.96 -29.23 0.42
N THR A 489 -23.56 -28.06 0.24
CA THR A 489 -24.81 -27.69 0.94
C THR A 489 -25.96 -28.63 0.60
N ASN A 490 -26.06 -29.08 -0.65
CA ASN A 490 -27.07 -29.99 -1.12
C ASN A 490 -26.76 -31.47 -0.78
N GLY A 491 -25.62 -31.76 -0.14
CA GLY A 491 -25.21 -33.11 0.25
C GLY A 491 -24.73 -33.99 -0.90
N ASN A 492 -24.45 -33.42 -2.07
CA ASN A 492 -23.92 -34.15 -3.24
C ASN A 492 -22.45 -34.53 -3.07
N VAL A 493 -21.72 -33.82 -2.22
CA VAL A 493 -20.32 -34.06 -1.88
C VAL A 493 -20.18 -34.20 -0.38
N ARG A 494 -19.55 -35.29 0.06
CA ARG A 494 -19.26 -35.52 1.46
C ARG A 494 -18.12 -34.58 1.91
N PHE A 495 -18.41 -33.74 2.90
CA PHE A 495 -17.49 -32.73 3.41
C PHE A 495 -17.32 -32.89 4.92
N ILE A 496 -16.10 -33.14 5.37
CA ILE A 496 -15.76 -33.41 6.76
C ILE A 496 -14.88 -32.28 7.29
N ASN A 497 -15.44 -31.44 8.16
CA ASN A 497 -14.83 -30.22 8.64
C ASN A 497 -14.85 -30.06 10.16
N PRO A 498 -14.29 -31.03 10.92
CA PRO A 498 -14.34 -30.98 12.37
C PRO A 498 -13.52 -29.81 12.93
N PHE A 499 -13.94 -29.30 14.07
CA PHE A 499 -13.10 -28.42 14.90
C PHE A 499 -12.06 -29.27 15.60
N LEU A 500 -10.78 -28.92 15.38
CA LEU A 500 -9.61 -29.61 15.92
C LEU A 500 -8.66 -28.61 16.56
N SER A 501 -7.89 -29.07 17.56
CA SER A 501 -6.85 -28.27 18.18
C SER A 501 -5.50 -28.99 18.10
N PHE A 502 -4.49 -28.33 17.58
CA PHE A 502 -3.11 -28.83 17.57
C PHE A 502 -2.33 -28.54 18.85
N GLN A 503 -2.98 -28.03 19.92
CA GLN A 503 -2.32 -27.74 21.19
C GLN A 503 -1.52 -28.92 21.73
N SER A 504 -2.09 -30.11 21.66
CA SER A 504 -1.41 -31.35 22.07
C SER A 504 -1.85 -32.54 21.22
N GLU A 505 -0.99 -33.54 21.16
CA GLU A 505 -1.28 -34.82 20.52
C GLU A 505 -2.52 -35.50 21.14
N GLU A 506 -2.68 -35.38 22.47
CA GLU A 506 -3.82 -35.95 23.18
C GLU A 506 -5.14 -35.31 22.75
N THR A 507 -5.20 -33.98 22.72
CA THR A 507 -6.41 -33.23 22.38
C THR A 507 -6.90 -33.55 20.97
N ILE A 508 -6.00 -33.51 19.99
CA ILE A 508 -6.38 -33.81 18.61
C ILE A 508 -6.73 -35.28 18.42
N CYS A 509 -6.02 -36.18 19.10
CA CYS A 509 -6.27 -37.63 19.06
C CYS A 509 -7.66 -37.99 19.56
N GLN A 510 -8.10 -37.43 20.66
CA GLN A 510 -9.45 -37.66 21.22
C GLN A 510 -10.52 -37.26 20.17
N ARG A 511 -10.40 -36.09 19.59
CA ARG A 511 -11.38 -35.59 18.63
C ARG A 511 -11.38 -36.36 17.31
N LEU A 512 -10.20 -36.67 16.76
CA LEU A 512 -10.09 -37.45 15.52
C LEU A 512 -10.59 -38.87 15.71
N THR A 513 -10.34 -39.50 16.85
CA THR A 513 -10.88 -40.83 17.20
C THR A 513 -12.40 -40.82 17.12
N GLN A 514 -13.04 -39.83 17.72
CA GLN A 514 -14.51 -39.69 17.65
C GLN A 514 -14.99 -39.53 16.22
N VAL A 515 -14.43 -38.57 15.49
CA VAL A 515 -14.82 -38.25 14.10
C VAL A 515 -14.67 -39.46 13.19
N PHE A 516 -13.52 -40.13 13.20
CA PHE A 516 -13.27 -41.25 12.29
C PHE A 516 -14.00 -42.54 12.69
N MET A 517 -14.35 -42.69 13.96
CA MET A 517 -15.28 -43.76 14.39
C MET A 517 -16.70 -43.49 13.89
N GLU A 518 -17.18 -42.27 14.01
CA GLU A 518 -18.53 -41.89 13.54
C GLU A 518 -18.66 -42.00 12.03
N GLU A 519 -17.70 -41.44 11.29
CA GLU A 519 -17.74 -41.32 9.84
C GLU A 519 -17.36 -42.61 9.08
N PHE A 520 -16.38 -43.36 9.60
CA PHE A 520 -15.78 -44.50 8.86
C PHE A 520 -15.70 -45.79 9.64
N LYS A 521 -16.13 -45.82 10.90
CA LYS A 521 -15.99 -46.98 11.79
C LYS A 521 -14.55 -47.44 11.99
N ILE A 522 -13.58 -46.52 11.93
CA ILE A 522 -12.15 -46.81 12.14
C ILE A 522 -11.89 -46.99 13.64
N PRO A 523 -11.24 -48.08 14.04
CA PRO A 523 -10.92 -48.34 15.45
C PRO A 523 -10.00 -47.27 16.08
N ALA A 524 -10.20 -46.97 17.35
CA ALA A 524 -9.45 -45.93 18.04
C ALA A 524 -7.93 -46.14 18.06
N ASN A 525 -7.47 -47.38 18.10
CA ASN A 525 -6.04 -47.70 18.07
C ASN A 525 -5.37 -47.33 16.77
N GLU A 526 -6.06 -47.52 15.63
CA GLU A 526 -5.55 -47.13 14.33
C GLU A 526 -5.43 -45.59 14.20
N VAL A 527 -6.46 -44.87 14.66
CA VAL A 527 -6.45 -43.40 14.66
C VAL A 527 -5.33 -42.85 15.56
N LYS A 528 -5.15 -43.44 16.77
CA LYS A 528 -4.07 -43.04 17.69
C LYS A 528 -2.67 -43.22 17.07
N GLU A 529 -2.45 -44.35 16.41
CA GLU A 529 -1.19 -44.60 15.72
C GLU A 529 -0.97 -43.60 14.57
N ALA A 530 -2.00 -43.33 13.77
CA ALA A 530 -1.93 -42.39 12.65
C ALA A 530 -1.65 -40.94 13.15
N VAL A 531 -2.26 -40.53 14.25
CA VAL A 531 -1.98 -39.22 14.90
C VAL A 531 -0.54 -39.15 15.38
N HIS A 532 -0.05 -40.17 16.07
CA HIS A 532 1.33 -40.19 16.55
C HIS A 532 2.34 -40.08 15.42
N LEU A 533 2.16 -40.85 14.34
CA LEU A 533 3.02 -40.80 13.16
C LEU A 533 2.92 -39.44 12.45
N GLY A 534 1.75 -38.85 12.40
CA GLY A 534 1.52 -37.51 11.85
C GLY A 534 2.31 -36.43 12.62
N PHE A 535 2.28 -36.42 13.95
CA PHE A 535 3.09 -35.50 14.77
C PHE A 535 4.59 -35.73 14.61
N LYS A 536 5.00 -36.98 14.53
CA LYS A 536 6.42 -37.31 14.27
C LYS A 536 6.89 -36.74 12.95
N GLU A 537 6.09 -36.86 11.88
CA GLU A 537 6.42 -36.29 10.59
C GLU A 537 6.44 -34.76 10.60
N LEU A 538 5.50 -34.14 11.33
CA LEU A 538 5.48 -32.69 11.49
C LEU A 538 6.77 -32.18 12.16
N ASP A 539 7.27 -32.90 13.18
CA ASP A 539 8.56 -32.59 13.84
C ASP A 539 9.76 -32.78 12.90
N ILE A 540 9.74 -33.83 12.07
CA ILE A 540 10.78 -34.07 11.07
C ILE A 540 10.79 -32.93 10.02
N ALA A 541 9.63 -32.58 9.48
CA ALA A 541 9.51 -31.50 8.50
C ALA A 541 10.01 -30.16 9.06
N ARG A 542 9.71 -29.87 10.33
CA ARG A 542 10.19 -28.67 11.02
C ARG A 542 11.71 -28.66 11.18
N LYS A 543 12.31 -29.78 11.60
CA LYS A 543 13.77 -29.89 11.71
C LYS A 543 14.47 -29.74 10.37
N ASP A 544 13.91 -30.29 9.31
CA ASP A 544 14.42 -30.10 7.95
C ASP A 544 14.41 -28.63 7.53
N MET A 545 13.31 -27.90 7.85
CA MET A 545 13.22 -26.46 7.57
C MET A 545 14.27 -25.65 8.37
N GLN A 546 14.47 -25.97 9.64
CA GLN A 546 15.49 -25.34 10.48
C GLN A 546 16.90 -25.59 9.94
N ALA A 547 17.22 -26.83 9.60
CA ALA A 547 18.52 -27.21 9.02
C ALA A 547 18.79 -26.47 7.69
N LYS A 548 17.75 -26.35 6.84
CA LYS A 548 17.88 -25.59 5.58
C LYS A 548 18.05 -24.09 5.81
N GLY A 549 17.42 -23.56 6.84
CA GLY A 549 17.61 -22.16 7.27
C GLY A 549 19.06 -21.91 7.73
N GLU A 550 19.62 -22.79 8.55
CA GLU A 550 21.02 -22.70 9.02
C GLU A 550 22.03 -22.84 7.87
N GLU A 551 21.79 -23.76 6.95
CA GLU A 551 22.59 -23.91 5.72
C GLU A 551 22.59 -22.61 4.90
N THR A 552 21.42 -21.99 4.74
CA THR A 552 21.28 -20.74 3.99
C THR A 552 21.99 -19.59 4.68
N LEU A 553 21.91 -19.47 6.01
CA LEU A 553 22.63 -18.44 6.76
C LEU A 553 24.16 -18.60 6.64
N ARG A 554 24.66 -19.83 6.65
CA ARG A 554 26.10 -20.10 6.39
C ARG A 554 26.49 -19.68 4.99
N TYR A 555 25.70 -20.08 3.98
CA TYR A 555 25.94 -19.70 2.59
C TYR A 555 26.02 -18.17 2.42
N LEU A 556 25.08 -17.41 3.02
CA LEU A 556 25.07 -15.94 2.95
C LEU A 556 26.30 -15.32 3.62
N LYS A 557 26.75 -15.85 4.77
CA LYS A 557 27.96 -15.37 5.45
C LYS A 557 29.25 -15.63 4.66
N GLU A 558 29.28 -16.68 3.85
CA GLU A 558 30.47 -17.07 3.07
C GLU A 558 30.52 -16.36 1.70
N ASN A 559 29.37 -15.91 1.16
CA ASN A 559 29.26 -15.40 -0.21
C ASN A 559 28.79 -13.94 -0.29
N HIS A 560 28.38 -13.34 0.82
CA HIS A 560 27.93 -11.95 0.95
C HIS A 560 28.43 -11.34 2.27
#